data_bfdabbefad1984946c55943b8d3d885b
#
_entry.id   bfdabbefad1984946c55943b8d3d885b
#
_cell.length_a   1.000
_cell.length_b   1.000
_cell.length_c   1.000
_cell.angle_alpha   90.00
_cell.angle_beta   90.00
_cell.angle_gamma   90.00
#
_symmetry.space_group_name_H-M   'P 1'
#
loop_
_entity.id
_entity.type
_entity.pdbx_description
1 polymer ?
#
loop_
_entity_poly.entity_id
_entity_poly.type
_entity_poly.pdbx_seq_one_letter_code
_entity_poly.pdbx_strand_id
1 'polypeptide(L)'
;MNAQIERLEFSKRLQQALHNAEQSPNSPTQLAREFNVRFAGQSVTVHAARKWLQGESIPTQEKLRALAEWLDVPTDWLRFGNIDSKAQSSTLSSTDTKAIATMQQLDEHHKMLAHEFIRMLSRISKKK
;
A
#
# COMPACT_ATOMS: atom_id res chain seq x y z
N MET A 1 -1.00 19.14 -12.60
CA MET A 1 -0.46 17.84 -12.24
C MET A 1 -0.62 16.87 -13.39
N ASN A 2 0.34 16.02 -13.57
CA ASN A 2 0.37 15.14 -14.73
C ASN A 2 -0.25 13.77 -14.41
N ALA A 3 -1.35 13.44 -15.08
CA ALA A 3 -2.02 12.16 -14.85
C ALA A 3 -1.11 10.97 -15.20
N GLN A 4 -0.22 11.16 -16.17
CA GLN A 4 0.71 10.11 -16.51
C GLN A 4 1.68 9.81 -15.39
N ILE A 5 2.13 10.85 -14.70
CA ILE A 5 3.02 10.66 -13.55
C ILE A 5 2.28 9.94 -12.43
N GLU A 6 1.03 10.28 -12.20
CA GLU A 6 0.24 9.60 -11.19
C GLU A 6 0.11 8.11 -11.48
N ARG A 7 -0.13 7.76 -12.74
CA ARG A 7 -0.26 6.36 -13.12
C ARG A 7 1.06 5.60 -12.98
N LEU A 8 2.17 6.23 -13.33
CA LEU A 8 3.48 5.62 -13.17
C LEU A 8 3.84 5.41 -11.70
N GLU A 9 3.56 6.42 -10.89
CA GLU A 9 3.83 6.30 -9.45
C GLU A 9 2.96 5.23 -8.81
N PHE A 10 1.71 5.14 -9.24
CA PHE A 10 0.84 4.06 -8.78
C PHE A 10 1.42 2.69 -9.14
N SER A 11 1.90 2.53 -10.37
CA SER A 11 2.44 1.25 -10.79
C SER A 11 3.65 0.84 -9.94
N LYS A 12 4.48 1.79 -9.58
CA LYS A 12 5.63 1.52 -8.73
C LYS A 12 5.21 1.07 -7.35
N ARG A 13 4.21 1.74 -6.78
CA ARG A 13 3.71 1.36 -5.46
C ARG A 13 3.05 -0.01 -5.49
N LEU A 14 2.30 -0.29 -6.55
CA LEU A 14 1.68 -1.60 -6.71
C LEU A 14 2.73 -2.69 -6.79
N GLN A 15 3.78 -2.48 -7.58
CA GLN A 15 4.85 -3.44 -7.69
C GLN A 15 5.55 -3.66 -6.35
N GLN A 16 5.76 -2.59 -5.62
CA GLN A 16 6.39 -2.69 -4.30
C GLN A 16 5.49 -3.46 -3.33
N ALA A 17 4.20 -3.18 -3.35
CA ALA A 17 3.27 -3.86 -2.46
C ALA A 17 3.18 -5.35 -2.80
N LEU A 18 3.19 -5.68 -4.08
CA LEU A 18 3.20 -7.07 -4.51
C LEU A 18 4.47 -7.79 -4.04
N HIS A 19 5.61 -7.14 -4.22
CA HIS A 19 6.87 -7.71 -3.77
C HIS A 19 6.87 -7.95 -2.26
N ASN A 20 6.38 -6.99 -1.50
CA ASN A 20 6.32 -7.11 -0.05
C ASN A 20 5.35 -8.19 0.40
N ALA A 21 4.34 -8.49 -0.41
CA ALA A 21 3.37 -9.53 -0.13
C ALA A 21 3.79 -10.88 -0.71
N GLU A 22 5.04 -10.97 -1.17
CA GLU A 22 5.60 -12.18 -1.77
C GLU A 22 4.84 -12.63 -3.01
N GLN A 23 4.34 -11.66 -3.75
CA GLN A 23 3.71 -11.87 -5.05
C GLN A 23 4.65 -11.36 -6.12
N SER A 24 4.49 -11.88 -7.34
CA SER A 24 5.32 -11.42 -8.45
C SER A 24 4.95 -9.98 -8.82
N PRO A 25 5.89 -9.04 -8.79
CA PRO A 25 5.59 -7.66 -9.17
C PRO A 25 5.49 -7.45 -10.68
N ASN A 26 5.83 -8.45 -11.47
CA ASN A 26 5.91 -8.29 -12.92
C ASN A 26 5.01 -9.24 -13.69
N SER A 27 4.09 -9.92 -13.04
CA SER A 27 3.24 -10.90 -13.72
C SER A 27 1.79 -10.45 -13.74
N PRO A 28 1.32 -9.88 -14.86
CA PRO A 28 -0.08 -9.54 -15.00
C PRO A 28 -1.01 -10.73 -14.85
N THR A 29 -0.57 -11.89 -15.33
CA THR A 29 -1.37 -13.12 -15.24
C THR A 29 -1.59 -13.51 -13.78
N GLN A 30 -0.53 -13.50 -13.00
CA GLN A 30 -0.65 -13.83 -11.58
C GLN A 30 -1.48 -12.79 -10.84
N LEU A 31 -1.24 -11.52 -11.15
CA LEU A 31 -1.99 -10.44 -10.52
C LEU A 31 -3.50 -10.59 -10.76
N ALA A 32 -3.88 -10.81 -12.01
CA ALA A 32 -5.29 -10.96 -12.35
C ALA A 32 -5.89 -12.17 -11.64
N ARG A 33 -5.19 -13.29 -11.67
CA ARG A 33 -5.67 -14.52 -11.07
C ARG A 33 -5.86 -14.37 -9.56
N GLU A 34 -4.85 -13.85 -8.88
CA GLU A 34 -4.91 -13.71 -7.43
C GLU A 34 -5.94 -12.66 -7.01
N PHE A 35 -6.05 -11.58 -7.78
CA PHE A 35 -7.04 -10.58 -7.49
C PHE A 35 -8.45 -11.14 -7.64
N ASN A 36 -8.69 -11.84 -8.73
CA ASN A 36 -10.03 -12.34 -9.04
C ASN A 36 -10.52 -13.39 -8.03
N VAL A 37 -9.60 -14.12 -7.44
CA VAL A 37 -9.95 -15.07 -6.39
C VAL A 37 -10.52 -14.36 -5.17
N ARG A 38 -10.03 -13.17 -4.89
CA ARG A 38 -10.37 -12.44 -3.68
C ARG A 38 -11.46 -11.39 -3.86
N PHE A 39 -11.64 -10.93 -5.09
CA PHE A 39 -12.56 -9.84 -5.37
C PHE A 39 -13.93 -10.40 -5.75
N ALA A 40 -14.95 -9.99 -5.01
CA ALA A 40 -16.31 -10.50 -5.25
C ALA A 40 -17.00 -9.82 -6.43
N GLY A 41 -16.46 -8.69 -6.88
CA GLY A 41 -17.05 -7.95 -7.98
C GLY A 41 -16.65 -8.52 -9.33
N GLN A 42 -16.73 -7.68 -10.35
CA GLN A 42 -16.39 -8.09 -11.69
C GLN A 42 -14.90 -8.40 -11.81
N SER A 43 -14.58 -9.54 -12.38
CA SER A 43 -13.19 -9.94 -12.51
C SER A 43 -12.44 -9.04 -13.49
N VAL A 44 -11.13 -8.98 -13.33
CA VAL A 44 -10.28 -8.19 -14.21
C VAL A 44 -9.56 -9.11 -15.19
N THR A 45 -9.26 -8.57 -16.36
CA THR A 45 -8.52 -9.29 -17.38
C THR A 45 -7.03 -9.16 -17.13
N VAL A 46 -6.25 -10.06 -17.73
CA VAL A 46 -4.80 -9.95 -17.70
C VAL A 46 -4.37 -8.63 -18.32
N HIS A 47 -5.08 -8.20 -19.36
CA HIS A 47 -4.78 -6.94 -20.02
C HIS A 47 -4.94 -5.74 -19.07
N ALA A 48 -6.00 -5.73 -18.30
CA ALA A 48 -6.22 -4.67 -17.31
C ALA A 48 -5.13 -4.68 -16.26
N ALA A 49 -4.80 -5.87 -15.76
CA ALA A 49 -3.74 -6.02 -14.76
C ALA A 49 -2.40 -5.51 -15.30
N ARG A 50 -2.12 -5.81 -16.57
CA ARG A 50 -0.89 -5.34 -17.20
C ARG A 50 -0.85 -3.81 -17.24
N LYS A 51 -1.97 -3.17 -17.56
CA LYS A 51 -2.03 -1.71 -17.57
C LYS A 51 -1.73 -1.12 -16.20
N TRP A 52 -2.22 -1.76 -15.15
CA TRP A 52 -1.93 -1.30 -13.79
C TRP A 52 -0.42 -1.39 -13.50
N LEU A 53 0.20 -2.49 -13.91
CA LEU A 53 1.62 -2.71 -13.63
C LEU A 53 2.52 -1.84 -14.50
N GLN A 54 2.05 -1.42 -15.65
CA GLN A 54 2.85 -0.61 -16.56
C GLN A 54 2.61 0.88 -16.44
N GLY A 55 1.73 1.28 -15.54
CA GLY A 55 1.45 2.70 -15.34
C GLY A 55 0.59 3.30 -16.44
N GLU A 56 -0.26 2.50 -17.05
CA GLU A 56 -1.15 2.97 -18.11
C GLU A 56 -2.54 3.28 -17.61
N SER A 57 -2.94 2.71 -16.49
CA SER A 57 -4.22 3.01 -15.90
C SER A 57 -4.20 2.73 -14.41
N ILE A 58 -5.18 3.29 -13.73
CA ILE A 58 -5.36 3.10 -12.29
C ILE A 58 -6.71 2.41 -12.09
N PRO A 59 -6.79 1.42 -11.19
CA PRO A 59 -8.06 0.73 -10.96
C PRO A 59 -9.15 1.67 -10.46
N THR A 60 -10.39 1.25 -10.60
CA THR A 60 -11.50 1.97 -9.99
C THR A 60 -11.34 1.93 -8.47
N GLN A 61 -12.07 2.80 -7.80
CA GLN A 61 -11.97 2.90 -6.34
C GLN A 61 -12.28 1.56 -5.67
N GLU A 62 -13.28 0.87 -6.17
CA GLU A 62 -13.67 -0.42 -5.63
C GLU A 62 -12.56 -1.46 -5.75
N LYS A 63 -11.96 -1.54 -6.93
CA LYS A 63 -10.87 -2.48 -7.15
C LYS A 63 -9.62 -2.06 -6.40
N LEU A 64 -9.41 -0.76 -6.28
CA LEU A 64 -8.28 -0.22 -5.52
C LEU A 64 -8.35 -0.62 -4.06
N ARG A 65 -9.54 -0.54 -3.47
CA ARG A 65 -9.73 -0.98 -2.09
C ARG A 65 -9.44 -2.47 -1.92
N ALA A 66 -9.90 -3.25 -2.88
CA ALA A 66 -9.67 -4.69 -2.83
C ALA A 66 -8.18 -5.01 -2.93
N LEU A 67 -7.47 -4.30 -3.80
CA LEU A 67 -6.02 -4.47 -3.91
C LEU A 67 -5.32 -4.11 -2.61
N ALA A 68 -5.69 -2.97 -2.04
CA ALA A 68 -5.06 -2.51 -0.81
C ALA A 68 -5.31 -3.48 0.34
N GLU A 69 -6.53 -3.98 0.43
CA GLU A 69 -6.87 -4.94 1.47
C GLU A 69 -6.09 -6.24 1.29
N TRP A 70 -6.03 -6.74 0.08
CA TRP A 70 -5.28 -7.96 -0.21
C TRP A 70 -3.79 -7.78 0.09
N LEU A 71 -3.22 -6.68 -0.36
CA LEU A 71 -1.80 -6.43 -0.22
C LEU A 71 -1.44 -5.81 1.14
N ASP A 72 -2.47 -5.53 1.93
CA ASP A 72 -2.32 -5.07 3.31
C ASP A 72 -1.59 -3.73 3.38
N VAL A 73 -2.01 -2.83 2.54
CA VAL A 73 -1.50 -1.45 2.52
C VAL A 73 -2.67 -0.49 2.57
N PRO A 74 -2.44 0.75 3.02
CA PRO A 74 -3.51 1.75 3.00
C PRO A 74 -3.93 2.07 1.56
N THR A 75 -5.23 2.22 1.35
CA THR A 75 -5.74 2.54 0.01
C THR A 75 -5.19 3.88 -0.47
N ASP A 76 -5.14 4.87 0.41
CA ASP A 76 -4.63 6.20 0.05
C ASP A 76 -3.16 6.15 -0.32
N TRP A 77 -2.39 5.34 0.39
CA TRP A 77 -0.98 5.19 0.04
C TRP A 77 -0.84 4.55 -1.35
N LEU A 78 -1.62 3.51 -1.61
CA LEU A 78 -1.53 2.81 -2.88
C LEU A 78 -1.91 3.74 -4.03
N ARG A 79 -2.97 4.50 -3.86
CA ARG A 79 -3.48 5.38 -4.91
C ARG A 79 -2.64 6.63 -5.09
N PHE A 80 -2.24 7.27 -4.00
CA PHE A 80 -1.60 8.58 -4.05
C PHE A 80 -0.17 8.60 -3.53
N GLY A 81 0.24 7.55 -2.85
CA GLY A 81 1.55 7.51 -2.22
C GLY A 81 1.64 8.41 -1.01
N ASN A 82 0.53 8.86 -0.53
CA ASN A 82 0.48 9.90 0.47
C ASN A 82 0.16 9.32 1.84
N ILE A 83 1.20 8.92 2.56
CA ILE A 83 1.06 8.62 3.97
C ILE A 83 1.47 9.88 4.71
N ASP A 84 0.82 10.98 4.40
CA ASP A 84 1.17 12.19 5.09
C ASP A 84 0.59 12.17 6.51
N SER A 85 1.04 13.11 7.30
CA SER A 85 0.65 13.18 8.69
C SER A 85 -0.87 13.37 8.84
N LYS A 86 -1.49 13.98 7.86
CA LYS A 86 -2.91 14.22 7.90
C LYS A 86 -3.71 12.93 7.77
N ALA A 87 -3.34 12.10 6.80
CA ALA A 87 -4.01 10.81 6.63
C ALA A 87 -3.75 9.92 7.84
N GLN A 88 -2.54 9.95 8.35
CA GLN A 88 -2.18 9.19 9.53
C GLN A 88 -2.94 9.68 10.76
N SER A 89 -3.13 10.97 10.85
CA SER A 89 -3.86 11.55 11.98
C SER A 89 -5.30 11.06 12.03
N SER A 90 -5.89 10.80 10.88
CA SER A 90 -7.27 10.32 10.85
C SER A 90 -7.38 8.85 11.21
N THR A 91 -6.29 8.08 11.08
CA THR A 91 -6.29 6.66 11.37
C THR A 91 -5.62 6.30 12.69
N LEU A 92 -4.73 7.16 13.17
CA LEU A 92 -4.00 6.91 14.41
C LEU A 92 -4.75 7.52 15.58
N SER A 93 -4.70 6.83 16.71
CA SER A 93 -5.22 7.39 17.95
C SER A 93 -4.28 8.48 18.46
N SER A 94 -4.78 9.30 19.37
CA SER A 94 -3.92 10.32 19.96
C SER A 94 -2.75 9.71 20.70
N THR A 95 -2.91 8.51 21.25
CA THR A 95 -1.82 7.80 21.90
C THR A 95 -0.73 7.46 20.91
N ASP A 96 -1.11 6.97 19.74
CA ASP A 96 -0.14 6.65 18.70
C ASP A 96 0.60 7.88 18.23
N THR A 97 -0.10 8.99 18.10
CA THR A 97 0.50 10.25 17.71
C THR A 97 1.53 10.71 18.71
N LYS A 98 1.22 10.58 19.99
CA LYS A 98 2.15 10.95 21.05
C LYS A 98 3.38 10.07 21.04
N ALA A 99 3.20 8.78 20.82
CA ALA A 99 4.32 7.86 20.75
C ALA A 99 5.27 8.24 19.63
N ILE A 100 4.73 8.60 18.47
CA ILE A 100 5.55 9.00 17.33
C ILE A 100 6.31 10.29 17.66
N ALA A 101 5.64 11.25 18.27
CA ALA A 101 6.30 12.49 18.64
C ALA A 101 7.43 12.24 19.65
N THR A 102 7.20 11.36 20.60
CA THR A 102 8.23 11.01 21.58
C THR A 102 9.43 10.38 20.90
N MET A 103 9.18 9.49 19.94
CA MET A 103 10.27 8.83 19.23
C MET A 103 11.13 9.80 18.45
N GLN A 104 10.56 10.87 17.95
CA GLN A 104 11.31 11.87 17.21
C GLN A 104 12.27 12.65 18.09
N GLN A 105 12.09 12.60 19.39
CA GLN A 105 12.98 13.26 20.33
C GLN A 105 14.13 12.37 20.77
N LEU A 106 14.14 11.12 20.34
CA LEU A 106 15.20 10.19 20.71
C LEU A 106 16.41 10.41 19.81
N ASP A 107 17.58 9.98 20.30
CA ASP A 107 18.77 10.00 19.47
C ASP A 107 18.64 8.96 18.34
N GLU A 108 19.60 8.96 17.43
CA GLU A 108 19.53 8.10 16.26
C GLU A 108 19.45 6.63 16.61
N HIS A 109 20.21 6.21 17.61
CA HIS A 109 20.19 4.81 18.02
C HIS A 109 18.80 4.39 18.49
N HIS A 110 18.20 5.19 19.33
CA HIS A 110 16.87 4.90 19.85
C HIS A 110 15.81 5.02 18.77
N LYS A 111 16.02 5.93 17.83
CA LYS A 111 15.09 6.05 16.70
C LYS A 111 15.09 4.80 15.85
N MET A 112 16.24 4.19 15.64
CA MET A 112 16.31 2.95 14.88
C MET A 112 15.53 1.83 15.59
N LEU A 113 15.70 1.72 16.89
CA LEU A 113 14.97 0.74 17.67
C LEU A 113 13.46 0.99 17.62
N ALA A 114 13.06 2.26 17.70
CA ALA A 114 11.67 2.62 17.62
C ALA A 114 11.07 2.27 16.26
N HIS A 115 11.80 2.49 15.19
CA HIS A 115 11.35 2.13 13.85
C HIS A 115 11.16 0.63 13.72
N GLU A 116 12.07 -0.14 14.27
CA GLU A 116 11.95 -1.59 14.27
C GLU A 116 10.71 -2.05 15.03
N PHE A 117 10.46 -1.41 16.16
CA PHE A 117 9.29 -1.73 16.97
C PHE A 117 8.00 -1.44 16.21
N ILE A 118 7.93 -0.28 15.57
CA ILE A 118 6.75 0.09 14.78
C ILE A 118 6.54 -0.87 13.64
N ARG A 119 7.62 -1.25 12.98
CA ARG A 119 7.53 -2.21 11.88
C ARG A 119 6.98 -3.55 12.37
N MET A 120 7.42 -3.96 13.54
CA MET A 120 6.95 -5.20 14.13
C MET A 120 5.46 -5.12 14.47
N LEU A 121 5.03 -4.03 15.06
CA LEU A 121 3.62 -3.82 15.37
C LEU A 121 2.76 -3.83 14.11
N SER A 122 3.26 -3.20 13.07
CA SER A 122 2.56 -3.17 11.79
C SER A 122 2.36 -4.57 11.24
N ARG A 123 3.37 -5.41 11.34
CA ARG A 123 3.28 -6.79 10.89
C ARG A 123 2.26 -7.59 11.70
N ILE A 124 2.26 -7.40 13.00
CA ILE A 124 1.31 -8.08 13.87
C ILE A 124 -0.11 -7.66 13.52
N SER A 125 -0.31 -6.37 13.30
CA SER A 125 -1.60 -5.84 12.90
C SER A 125 -2.07 -6.46 11.59
N LYS A 126 -1.16 -6.61 10.66
CA LYS A 126 -1.49 -7.16 9.35
C LYS A 126 -1.92 -8.62 9.40
N LYS A 127 -1.44 -9.35 10.39
CA LYS A 127 -1.76 -10.77 10.49
C LYS A 127 -3.11 -11.04 11.12
N LYS A 128 -3.78 -10.03 11.55
CA LYS A 128 -5.15 -10.18 12.03
C LYS A 128 -6.13 -10.27 10.87
#